data_a73e4636a3efed28c95a6286c9c94cbe
#
_entry.id   a73e4636a3efed28c95a6286c9c94cbe
#
_cell.length_a   1.000
_cell.length_b   1.000
_cell.length_c   1.000
_cell.angle_alpha   90.00
_cell.angle_beta   90.00
_cell.angle_gamma   90.00
#
_symmetry.space_group_name_H-M   'P 1'
#
loop_
_entity.id
_entity.type
_entity.pdbx_description
1 polymer ?
#
loop_
_entity_poly.entity_id
_entity_poly.type
_entity_poly.pdbx_seq_one_letter_code
_entity_poly.pdbx_strand_id
1 'polypeptide(L)'
;MSTNPASLGRHLRTLRVVGRAEALWDRLGDNPDIEAMLVFSPDNIRWLIGFSGSAGTLVVRRQEMVFITDGRYIEQARAQAKSSGAAVEVREARSKSDHLEVFADVVSTCSVCGFDPTELTVENFEIYSRAIGGKLTPVSGLVANLRRIKSDAEVARIEAAAGGLSNLVGAS
;
A
#
# COMPACT_ATOMS: atom_id res chain seq x y z
N MET A 1 6.11 12.97 -38.52
CA MET A 1 6.98 12.32 -37.52
C MET A 1 6.09 11.65 -36.52
N SER A 2 5.94 10.34 -36.61
CA SER A 2 5.04 9.53 -35.79
C SER A 2 5.73 9.29 -34.45
N THR A 3 5.29 9.94 -33.39
CA THR A 3 5.73 9.64 -32.02
C THR A 3 5.10 8.34 -31.55
N ASN A 4 5.89 7.28 -31.51
CA ASN A 4 5.49 5.96 -31.06
C ASN A 4 5.06 6.04 -29.58
N PRO A 5 3.79 5.72 -29.22
CA PRO A 5 3.31 5.76 -27.83
C PRO A 5 4.09 4.86 -26.87
N ALA A 6 4.78 3.83 -27.37
CA ALA A 6 5.68 2.99 -26.58
C ALA A 6 6.93 3.73 -26.07
N SER A 7 7.28 4.91 -26.63
CA SER A 7 8.44 5.69 -26.18
C SER A 7 8.13 6.60 -24.99
N LEU A 8 6.88 7.03 -24.81
CA LEU A 8 6.48 7.90 -23.70
C LEU A 8 6.65 7.23 -22.32
N GLY A 9 6.38 5.91 -22.25
CA GLY A 9 6.49 5.18 -20.98
C GLY A 9 7.93 4.95 -20.48
N ARG A 10 8.92 5.05 -21.34
CA ARG A 10 10.33 4.77 -21.00
C ARG A 10 11.04 5.92 -20.26
N HIS A 11 10.51 7.12 -20.30
CA HIS A 11 11.12 8.30 -19.66
C HIS A 11 10.50 8.66 -18.30
N LEU A 12 9.41 8.00 -17.91
CA LEU A 12 8.82 8.24 -16.60
C LEU A 12 9.65 7.54 -15.53
N ARG A 13 10.29 8.32 -14.66
CA ARG A 13 11.04 7.78 -13.51
C ARG A 13 10.14 6.88 -12.66
N THR A 14 10.68 5.79 -12.14
CA THR A 14 9.98 4.94 -11.17
C THR A 14 9.49 5.79 -10.01
N LEU A 15 8.21 5.64 -9.63
CA LEU A 15 7.66 6.34 -8.47
C LEU A 15 8.40 5.89 -7.22
N ARG A 16 9.06 6.84 -6.55
CA ARG A 16 9.68 6.60 -5.25
C ARG A 16 8.63 6.79 -4.16
N VAL A 17 8.67 5.88 -3.19
CA VAL A 17 7.72 5.89 -2.05
C VAL A 17 8.39 6.23 -0.73
N VAL A 18 9.68 6.57 -0.77
CA VAL A 18 10.47 6.97 0.41
C VAL A 18 9.79 8.15 1.12
N GLY A 19 9.72 8.10 2.45
CA GLY A 19 9.09 9.13 3.28
C GLY A 19 7.57 8.97 3.45
N ARG A 20 6.91 8.03 2.75
CA ARG A 20 5.44 7.88 2.83
C ARG A 20 4.98 7.21 4.12
N ALA A 21 5.75 6.27 4.62
CA ALA A 21 5.49 5.66 5.93
C ALA A 21 5.67 6.67 7.06
N GLU A 22 6.71 7.49 7.00
CA GLU A 22 6.96 8.58 7.94
C GLU A 22 5.81 9.59 7.92
N ALA A 23 5.36 10.02 6.73
CA ALA A 23 4.23 10.93 6.58
C ALA A 23 2.92 10.34 7.13
N LEU A 24 2.74 9.02 7.05
CA LEU A 24 1.61 8.32 7.68
C LEU A 24 1.68 8.47 9.20
N TRP A 25 2.85 8.22 9.79
CA TRP A 25 3.04 8.32 11.24
C TRP A 25 2.95 9.75 11.76
N ASP A 26 3.46 10.72 11.01
CA ASP A 26 3.33 12.14 11.36
C ASP A 26 1.85 12.55 11.39
N ARG A 27 1.07 12.08 10.43
CA ARG A 27 -0.37 12.34 10.35
C ARG A 27 -1.17 11.59 11.43
N LEU A 28 -0.69 10.43 11.87
CA LEU A 28 -1.29 9.62 12.92
C LEU A 28 -1.00 10.19 14.33
N GLY A 29 -0.17 11.22 14.46
CA GLY A 29 0.25 11.80 15.73
C GLY A 29 -0.88 12.15 16.72
N ASP A 30 -2.10 12.37 16.21
CA ASP A 30 -3.31 12.60 17.01
C ASP A 30 -3.87 11.31 17.68
N ASN A 31 -3.29 10.14 17.37
CA ASN A 31 -3.68 8.83 17.92
C ASN A 31 -2.45 8.12 18.49
N PRO A 32 -1.90 8.59 19.62
CA PRO A 32 -0.62 8.13 20.16
C PRO A 32 -0.62 6.66 20.61
N ASP A 33 -1.78 6.08 20.89
CA ASP A 33 -1.91 4.69 21.35
C ASP A 33 -1.77 3.67 20.20
N ILE A 34 -1.86 4.10 18.95
CA ILE A 34 -1.77 3.19 17.80
C ILE A 34 -0.30 2.82 17.54
N GLU A 35 0.00 1.52 17.60
CA GLU A 35 1.34 0.95 17.43
C GLU A 35 1.60 0.38 16.04
N ALA A 36 0.53 0.01 15.33
CA ALA A 36 0.59 -0.43 13.94
C ALA A 36 -0.61 0.08 13.15
N MET A 37 -0.42 0.43 11.88
CA MET A 37 -1.50 0.72 10.94
C MET A 37 -1.65 -0.43 9.96
N LEU A 38 -2.85 -1.00 9.89
CA LEU A 38 -3.21 -2.09 8.98
C LEU A 38 -3.79 -1.52 7.70
N VAL A 39 -3.23 -1.92 6.55
CA VAL A 39 -3.65 -1.42 5.24
C VAL A 39 -4.03 -2.61 4.37
N PHE A 40 -5.27 -2.61 3.89
CA PHE A 40 -5.84 -3.69 3.10
C PHE A 40 -6.14 -3.26 1.65
N SER A 41 -6.36 -1.97 1.42
CA SER A 41 -6.63 -1.44 0.09
C SER A 41 -5.42 -1.59 -0.84
N PRO A 42 -5.57 -2.27 -2.01
CA PRO A 42 -4.49 -2.38 -3.01
C PRO A 42 -3.93 -1.02 -3.44
N ASP A 43 -4.78 -0.01 -3.56
CA ASP A 43 -4.36 1.35 -3.93
C ASP A 43 -3.49 2.00 -2.85
N ASN A 44 -3.82 1.79 -1.57
CA ASN A 44 -3.07 2.32 -0.46
C ASN A 44 -1.74 1.57 -0.29
N ILE A 45 -1.74 0.23 -0.46
CA ILE A 45 -0.54 -0.60 -0.48
C ILE A 45 0.38 -0.15 -1.63
N ARG A 46 -0.17 0.03 -2.84
CA ARG A 46 0.59 0.51 -4.00
C ARG A 46 1.23 1.87 -3.73
N TRP A 47 0.50 2.76 -3.10
CA TRP A 47 1.04 4.08 -2.74
C TRP A 47 2.16 3.97 -1.72
N LEU A 48 2.04 3.13 -0.68
CA LEU A 48 3.03 3.00 0.39
C LEU A 48 4.30 2.26 -0.04
N ILE A 49 4.17 1.16 -0.79
CA ILE A 49 5.32 0.28 -1.10
C ILE A 49 5.56 0.03 -2.59
N GLY A 50 4.75 0.60 -3.48
CA GLY A 50 4.89 0.44 -4.93
C GLY A 50 4.31 -0.87 -5.49
N PHE A 51 3.75 -1.74 -4.67
CA PHE A 51 3.20 -3.03 -5.11
C PHE A 51 1.89 -2.86 -5.87
N SER A 52 1.80 -3.45 -7.06
CA SER A 52 0.65 -3.31 -7.98
C SER A 52 -0.22 -4.57 -8.09
N GLY A 53 0.05 -5.60 -7.30
CA GLY A 53 -0.80 -6.80 -7.23
C GLY A 53 -2.09 -6.54 -6.43
N SER A 54 -2.98 -7.52 -6.44
CA SER A 54 -4.33 -7.40 -5.88
C SER A 54 -4.54 -8.09 -4.53
N ALA A 55 -3.54 -8.81 -4.01
CA ALA A 55 -3.68 -9.59 -2.79
C ALA A 55 -2.52 -9.34 -1.82
N GLY A 56 -2.87 -9.02 -0.58
CA GLY A 56 -1.93 -8.85 0.53
C GLY A 56 -2.44 -7.91 1.60
N THR A 57 -1.77 -7.94 2.73
CA THR A 57 -2.01 -7.05 3.87
C THR A 57 -0.69 -6.37 4.23
N LEU A 58 -0.69 -5.07 4.36
CA LEU A 58 0.48 -4.32 4.80
C LEU A 58 0.30 -3.88 6.26
N VAL A 59 1.25 -4.23 7.09
CA VAL A 59 1.37 -3.75 8.46
C VAL A 59 2.45 -2.68 8.50
N VAL A 60 2.08 -1.46 8.85
CA VAL A 60 2.99 -0.32 8.95
C VAL A 60 3.20 -0.01 10.42
N ARG A 61 4.40 -0.28 10.93
CA ARG A 61 4.84 0.13 12.27
C ARG A 61 5.78 1.32 12.14
N ARG A 62 6.09 1.97 13.24
CA ARG A 62 6.88 3.21 13.23
C ARG A 62 8.27 3.03 12.61
N GLN A 63 8.90 1.87 12.79
CA GLN A 63 10.28 1.60 12.33
C GLN A 63 10.35 0.52 11.25
N GLU A 64 9.26 -0.15 10.95
CA GLU A 64 9.23 -1.25 10.00
C GLU A 64 7.90 -1.35 9.27
N MET A 65 7.96 -1.90 8.07
CA MET A 65 6.78 -2.34 7.33
C MET A 65 6.90 -3.82 7.02
N VAL A 66 5.81 -4.55 7.17
CA VAL A 66 5.71 -5.97 6.78
C VAL A 66 4.56 -6.13 5.81
N PHE A 67 4.84 -6.64 4.62
CA PHE A 67 3.84 -6.95 3.61
C PHE A 67 3.65 -8.45 3.51
N ILE A 68 2.43 -8.93 3.78
CA ILE A 68 2.06 -10.33 3.76
C ILE A 68 1.28 -10.59 2.48
N THR A 69 1.76 -11.49 1.64
CA THR A 69 1.11 -11.83 0.36
C THR A 69 1.28 -13.32 0.05
N ASP A 70 0.59 -13.82 -0.97
CA ASP A 70 0.69 -15.21 -1.38
C ASP A 70 1.84 -15.46 -2.37
N GLY A 71 2.18 -16.75 -2.58
CA GLY A 71 3.30 -17.16 -3.41
C GLY A 71 3.27 -16.67 -4.85
N ARG A 72 2.08 -16.33 -5.39
CA ARG A 72 1.95 -15.78 -6.76
C ARG A 72 2.56 -14.40 -6.88
N TYR A 73 2.60 -13.65 -5.77
CA TYR A 73 3.02 -12.24 -5.75
C TYR A 73 4.34 -11.99 -5.04
N ILE A 74 4.94 -12.98 -4.38
CA ILE A 74 6.12 -12.78 -3.53
C ILE A 74 7.30 -12.14 -4.28
N GLU A 75 7.64 -12.65 -5.46
CA GLU A 75 8.74 -12.12 -6.26
C GLU A 75 8.42 -10.74 -6.85
N GLN A 76 7.17 -10.55 -7.32
CA GLN A 76 6.71 -9.25 -7.80
C GLN A 76 6.77 -8.20 -6.69
N ALA A 77 6.32 -8.54 -5.49
CA ALA A 77 6.31 -7.62 -4.34
C ALA A 77 7.74 -7.20 -3.96
N ARG A 78 8.67 -8.15 -3.87
CA ARG A 78 10.09 -7.87 -3.59
C ARG A 78 10.72 -6.97 -4.64
N ALA A 79 10.51 -7.29 -5.92
CA ALA A 79 11.06 -6.51 -7.03
C ALA A 79 10.51 -5.07 -7.07
N GLN A 80 9.20 -4.92 -6.89
CA GLN A 80 8.53 -3.61 -6.93
C GLN A 80 8.88 -2.76 -5.71
N ALA A 81 8.91 -3.33 -4.50
CA ALA A 81 9.34 -2.65 -3.29
C ALA A 81 10.78 -2.13 -3.41
N LYS A 82 11.70 -2.96 -3.89
CA LYS A 82 13.08 -2.56 -4.18
C LYS A 82 13.14 -1.42 -5.20
N SER A 83 12.40 -1.52 -6.29
CA SER A 83 12.37 -0.51 -7.35
C SER A 83 11.80 0.84 -6.86
N SER A 84 10.77 0.81 -6.03
CA SER A 84 10.15 2.01 -5.45
C SER A 84 10.96 2.62 -4.30
N GLY A 85 11.92 1.87 -3.75
CA GLY A 85 12.72 2.26 -2.59
C GLY A 85 11.99 2.10 -1.25
N ALA A 86 10.95 1.25 -1.20
CA ALA A 86 10.27 0.92 0.03
C ALA A 86 11.15 0.03 0.91
N ALA A 87 11.33 0.42 2.17
CA ALA A 87 11.92 -0.42 3.20
C ALA A 87 10.81 -1.31 3.82
N VAL A 88 10.54 -2.44 3.20
CA VAL A 88 9.49 -3.38 3.60
C VAL A 88 9.98 -4.81 3.57
N GLU A 89 9.69 -5.57 4.64
CA GLU A 89 9.84 -7.01 4.66
C GLU A 89 8.64 -7.66 3.94
N VAL A 90 8.90 -8.60 3.04
CA VAL A 90 7.83 -9.32 2.32
C VAL A 90 7.78 -10.74 2.81
N ARG A 91 6.68 -11.12 3.47
CA ARG A 91 6.40 -12.46 3.99
C ARG A 91 5.41 -13.19 3.10
N GLU A 92 5.70 -14.45 2.84
CA GLU A 92 4.82 -15.34 2.10
C GLU A 92 3.80 -15.99 3.03
N ALA A 93 2.53 -16.04 2.57
CA ALA A 93 1.47 -16.84 3.16
C ALA A 93 0.94 -17.85 2.14
N ARG A 94 0.93 -19.14 2.48
CA ARG A 94 0.59 -20.23 1.56
C ARG A 94 -0.91 -20.54 1.50
N SER A 95 -1.65 -20.11 2.51
CA SER A 95 -3.09 -20.29 2.65
C SER A 95 -3.72 -19.14 3.42
N LYS A 96 -5.05 -19.11 3.49
CA LYS A 96 -5.77 -18.14 4.33
C LYS A 96 -5.43 -18.28 5.82
N SER A 97 -5.32 -19.52 6.32
CA SER A 97 -4.94 -19.78 7.72
C SER A 97 -3.51 -19.33 7.99
N ASP A 98 -2.59 -19.67 7.11
CA ASP A 98 -1.19 -19.26 7.21
C ASP A 98 -1.06 -17.73 7.17
N HIS A 99 -1.87 -17.04 6.33
CA HIS A 99 -1.91 -15.58 6.30
C HIS A 99 -2.29 -14.98 7.67
N LEU A 100 -3.27 -15.56 8.34
CA LEU A 100 -3.70 -15.09 9.67
C LEU A 100 -2.66 -15.41 10.75
N GLU A 101 -1.97 -16.55 10.66
CA GLU A 101 -0.88 -16.89 11.58
C GLU A 101 0.30 -15.92 11.42
N VAL A 102 0.75 -15.69 10.18
CA VAL A 102 1.81 -14.71 9.90
C VAL A 102 1.39 -13.31 10.33
N PHE A 103 0.15 -12.92 10.06
CA PHE A 103 -0.40 -11.63 10.49
C PHE A 103 -0.40 -11.49 12.01
N ALA A 104 -0.91 -12.48 12.74
CA ALA A 104 -0.93 -12.50 14.20
C ALA A 104 0.49 -12.40 14.79
N ASP A 105 1.46 -13.10 14.20
CA ASP A 105 2.87 -12.99 14.60
C ASP A 105 3.39 -11.56 14.44
N VAL A 106 3.16 -10.93 13.28
CA VAL A 106 3.61 -9.56 12.99
C VAL A 106 3.04 -8.54 13.98
N VAL A 107 1.78 -8.70 14.39
CA VAL A 107 1.12 -7.75 15.31
C VAL A 107 1.14 -8.19 16.77
N SER A 108 1.81 -9.31 17.09
CA SER A 108 1.79 -9.94 18.44
C SER A 108 2.22 -9.02 19.59
N THR A 109 3.06 -8.05 19.30
CA THR A 109 3.54 -7.06 20.29
C THR A 109 2.74 -5.76 20.29
N CYS A 110 1.73 -5.63 19.42
CA CYS A 110 0.91 -4.42 19.33
C CYS A 110 -0.34 -4.54 20.18
N SER A 111 -0.53 -3.63 21.14
CA SER A 111 -1.74 -3.54 21.95
C SER A 111 -2.90 -2.90 21.19
N VAL A 112 -2.60 -1.95 20.30
CA VAL A 112 -3.60 -1.24 19.50
C VAL A 112 -3.14 -1.15 18.05
N CYS A 113 -3.99 -1.64 17.13
CA CYS A 113 -3.78 -1.50 15.70
C CYS A 113 -4.86 -0.60 15.08
N GLY A 114 -4.45 0.38 14.29
CA GLY A 114 -5.33 1.22 13.48
C GLY A 114 -5.69 0.55 12.16
N PHE A 115 -6.87 0.83 11.63
CA PHE A 115 -7.30 0.38 10.30
C PHE A 115 -8.29 1.36 9.69
N ASP A 116 -8.39 1.42 8.37
CA ASP A 116 -9.44 2.18 7.70
C ASP A 116 -10.71 1.33 7.61
N PRO A 117 -11.83 1.75 8.23
CA PRO A 117 -13.07 0.97 8.23
C PRO A 117 -13.68 0.80 6.83
N THR A 118 -13.26 1.59 5.84
CA THR A 118 -13.72 1.45 4.45
C THR A 118 -12.99 0.33 3.68
N GLU A 119 -11.90 -0.19 4.23
CA GLU A 119 -11.07 -1.23 3.60
C GLU A 119 -11.44 -2.65 4.00
N LEU A 120 -12.24 -2.82 5.06
CA LEU A 120 -12.63 -4.13 5.57
C LEU A 120 -14.15 -4.34 5.51
N THR A 121 -14.54 -5.52 5.08
CA THR A 121 -15.90 -6.00 5.32
C THR A 121 -16.07 -6.35 6.80
N VAL A 122 -17.33 -6.41 7.28
CA VAL A 122 -17.63 -6.84 8.65
C VAL A 122 -17.05 -8.22 8.94
N GLU A 123 -17.17 -9.16 8.00
CA GLU A 123 -16.61 -10.51 8.13
C GLU A 123 -15.08 -10.48 8.33
N ASN A 124 -14.38 -9.74 7.49
CA ASN A 124 -12.92 -9.62 7.61
C ASN A 124 -12.51 -8.90 8.90
N PHE A 125 -13.25 -7.87 9.31
CA PHE A 125 -13.02 -7.22 10.59
C PHE A 125 -13.09 -8.20 11.77
N GLU A 126 -14.09 -9.09 11.80
CA GLU A 126 -14.21 -10.11 12.85
C GLU A 126 -13.05 -11.12 12.81
N ILE A 127 -12.62 -11.52 11.60
CA ILE A 127 -11.50 -12.46 11.42
C ILE A 127 -10.21 -11.84 11.98
N TYR A 128 -9.88 -10.63 11.55
CA TYR A 128 -8.66 -9.95 12.00
C TYR A 128 -8.73 -9.56 13.49
N SER A 129 -9.89 -9.16 14.00
CA SER A 129 -10.07 -8.87 15.43
C SER A 129 -9.79 -10.08 16.32
N ARG A 130 -10.14 -11.29 15.86
CA ARG A 130 -9.82 -12.53 16.60
C ARG A 130 -8.34 -12.90 16.52
N ALA A 131 -7.68 -12.58 15.42
CA ALA A 131 -6.27 -12.88 15.23
C ALA A 131 -5.35 -11.94 16.02
N ILE A 132 -5.82 -10.72 16.31
CA ILE A 132 -5.09 -9.74 17.11
C ILE A 132 -5.45 -9.93 18.58
N GLY A 133 -4.48 -10.22 19.44
CA GLY A 133 -4.70 -10.25 20.88
C GLY A 133 -5.03 -8.87 21.50
N GLY A 134 -5.02 -7.81 20.70
CA GLY A 134 -5.21 -6.42 21.07
C GLY A 134 -6.48 -5.79 20.48
N LYS A 135 -6.49 -4.46 20.45
CA LYS A 135 -7.63 -3.65 20.01
C LYS A 135 -7.46 -3.15 18.58
N LEU A 136 -8.51 -3.31 17.75
CA LEU A 136 -8.64 -2.62 16.47
C LEU A 136 -9.32 -1.26 16.66
N THR A 137 -8.70 -0.20 16.20
CA THR A 137 -9.20 1.18 16.28
C THR A 137 -9.41 1.75 14.88
N PRO A 138 -10.62 2.22 14.54
CA PRO A 138 -10.86 2.80 13.22
C PRO A 138 -10.16 4.15 13.07
N VAL A 139 -9.47 4.32 11.93
CA VAL A 139 -8.81 5.55 11.51
C VAL A 139 -9.19 5.84 10.06
N SER A 140 -10.23 6.61 9.88
CA SER A 140 -10.84 6.83 8.57
C SER A 140 -9.96 7.66 7.64
N GLY A 141 -9.73 7.16 6.43
CA GLY A 141 -9.19 7.91 5.31
C GLY A 141 -7.73 8.36 5.45
N LEU A 142 -6.95 7.85 6.43
CA LEU A 142 -5.60 8.33 6.70
C LEU A 142 -4.71 8.27 5.45
N VAL A 143 -4.54 7.09 4.87
CA VAL A 143 -3.70 6.92 3.67
C VAL A 143 -4.34 7.56 2.45
N ALA A 144 -5.67 7.44 2.30
CA ALA A 144 -6.39 8.04 1.19
C ALA A 144 -6.23 9.58 1.15
N ASN A 145 -6.24 10.23 2.29
CA ASN A 145 -6.01 11.68 2.39
C ASN A 145 -4.57 12.07 2.04
N LEU A 146 -3.57 11.29 2.47
CA LEU A 146 -2.18 11.51 2.07
C LEU A 146 -2.00 11.36 0.55
N ARG A 147 -2.66 10.39 -0.07
CA ARG A 147 -2.65 10.19 -1.54
C ARG A 147 -3.28 11.34 -2.33
N ARG A 148 -4.13 12.16 -1.73
CA ARG A 148 -4.75 13.32 -2.42
C ARG A 148 -3.71 14.38 -2.79
N ILE A 149 -2.65 14.51 -2.01
CA ILE A 149 -1.52 15.39 -2.31
C ILE A 149 -0.58 14.63 -3.23
N LYS A 150 -0.53 15.04 -4.51
CA LYS A 150 0.30 14.39 -5.53
C LYS A 150 1.70 14.98 -5.50
N SER A 151 2.70 14.11 -5.61
CA SER A 151 4.06 14.54 -5.92
C SER A 151 4.17 14.97 -7.40
N ASP A 152 5.17 15.80 -7.74
CA ASP A 152 5.43 16.21 -9.12
C ASP A 152 5.58 15.01 -10.08
N ALA A 153 6.18 13.92 -9.62
CA ALA A 153 6.31 12.69 -10.40
C ALA A 153 4.97 11.98 -10.64
N GLU A 154 4.02 12.06 -9.71
CA GLU A 154 2.66 11.54 -9.89
C GLU A 154 1.85 12.42 -10.82
N VAL A 155 1.98 13.75 -10.69
CA VAL A 155 1.35 14.72 -11.60
C VAL A 155 1.81 14.48 -13.03
N ALA A 156 3.13 14.40 -13.28
CA ALA A 156 3.68 14.14 -14.61
C ALA A 156 3.17 12.83 -15.23
N ARG A 157 2.91 11.78 -14.43
CA ARG A 157 2.32 10.53 -14.92
C ARG A 157 0.86 10.66 -15.30
N ILE A 158 0.08 11.42 -14.52
CA ILE A 158 -1.32 11.71 -14.82
C ILE A 158 -1.42 12.50 -16.12
N GLU A 159 -0.59 13.52 -16.29
CA GLU A 159 -0.53 14.33 -17.51
C GLU A 159 -0.15 13.50 -18.75
N ALA A 160 0.87 12.62 -18.63
CA ALA A 160 1.27 11.72 -19.70
C ALA A 160 0.14 10.75 -20.09
N ALA A 161 -0.60 10.21 -19.11
CA ALA A 161 -1.72 9.33 -19.37
C ALA A 161 -2.90 10.08 -20.03
N ALA A 162 -3.20 11.28 -19.61
CA ALA A 162 -4.24 12.13 -20.18
C ALA A 162 -3.91 12.55 -21.63
N GLY A 163 -2.65 12.94 -21.89
CA GLY A 163 -2.18 13.29 -23.23
C GLY A 163 -2.22 12.10 -24.22
N GLY A 164 -1.96 10.89 -23.72
CA GLY A 164 -2.09 9.66 -24.52
C GLY A 164 -3.53 9.37 -24.96
N LEU A 165 -4.50 9.62 -24.08
CA LEU A 165 -5.93 9.45 -24.38
C LEU A 165 -6.45 10.50 -25.37
N SER A 166 -6.02 11.75 -25.26
CA SER A 166 -6.43 12.83 -26.18
C SER A 166 -5.99 12.56 -27.60
N ASN A 167 -4.83 11.94 -27.82
CA ASN A 167 -4.33 11.56 -29.13
C ASN A 167 -5.10 10.40 -29.75
N LEU A 168 -5.74 9.53 -28.96
CA LEU A 168 -6.57 8.42 -29.45
C LEU A 168 -7.98 8.89 -29.88
N VAL A 169 -8.54 9.89 -29.22
CA VAL A 169 -9.88 10.43 -29.50
C VAL A 169 -9.85 11.40 -30.69
N GLY A 170 -8.74 12.07 -30.96
CA GLY A 170 -8.56 13.00 -32.08
C GLY A 170 -8.22 12.37 -33.42
N ALA A 171 -8.09 11.03 -33.50
CA ALA A 171 -7.73 10.28 -34.70
C ALA A 171 -8.92 9.54 -35.36
N SER A 172 -10.18 9.94 -35.04
CA SER A 172 -11.42 9.38 -35.61
C SER A 172 -12.04 10.33 -36.61
#